data_955cb1f08842b0d388a8a9ac71a6ba5f
#
_entry.id   955cb1f08842b0d388a8a9ac71a6ba5f
#
_cell.length_a   1.000
_cell.length_b   1.000
_cell.length_c   1.000
_cell.angle_alpha   90.00
_cell.angle_beta   90.00
_cell.angle_gamma   90.00
#
_symmetry.space_group_name_H-M   'P 1'
#
loop_
_entity.id
_entity.type
_entity.pdbx_description
1 polymer ?
#
loop_
_entity_poly.entity_id
_entity_poly.type
_entity_poly.pdbx_seq_one_letter_code
_entity_poly.pdbx_strand_id
1 'polypeptide(L)'
;SAEALETAHSIDTVVLDKTGTITQGTPAVTDILLSGEISREELLQVAASLERLSEHPLADAIVAEAEKTGYPALSVSNFRQIPGQGISGIIGGEQILAGNRRLMEAYGIPGGVLMAQGEELASDGKTPLFFAKGDKLLGVIAVADVVKPTSAQAIAQLSNMGIEVVMLTGDNARTAEAIRRQVGTHRVVAEIFPQDKEQEIRRLQNEGKKVAMVGDGINDAPALVTADVGMAIGAGTDIAMDSADVVLMNSSLAAVSSAIELSKATIRNIRENLF
;
A
#
# COMPACT_ATOMS: atom_id res chain seq x y z
N SER A 1 -0.53 26.71 10.87
CA SER A 1 -0.02 27.97 11.43
C SER A 1 0.61 28.84 10.36
N ALA A 2 0.75 30.13 10.63
CA ALA A 2 1.43 31.06 9.71
C ALA A 2 2.90 30.68 9.50
N GLU A 3 3.55 30.20 10.53
CA GLU A 3 4.93 29.72 10.48
C GLU A 3 5.07 28.47 9.58
N ALA A 4 4.15 27.52 9.68
CA ALA A 4 4.14 26.34 8.81
C ALA A 4 3.91 26.72 7.35
N LEU A 5 3.03 27.68 7.07
CA LEU A 5 2.79 28.20 5.73
C LEU A 5 4.03 28.86 5.16
N GLU A 6 4.73 29.66 5.97
CA GLU A 6 5.98 30.31 5.57
C GLU A 6 7.08 29.29 5.30
N THR A 7 7.20 28.26 6.10
CA THR A 7 8.18 27.18 5.92
C THR A 7 7.83 26.34 4.69
N ALA A 8 6.54 26.09 4.45
CA ALA A 8 6.10 25.24 3.33
C ALA A 8 6.54 25.79 1.96
N HIS A 9 6.70 27.10 1.80
CA HIS A 9 7.16 27.66 0.53
C HIS A 9 8.61 27.28 0.20
N SER A 10 9.44 26.99 1.21
CA SER A 10 10.86 26.64 1.04
C SER A 10 11.11 25.14 0.84
N ILE A 11 10.06 24.31 0.91
CA ILE A 11 10.18 22.86 0.74
C ILE A 11 10.71 22.53 -0.65
N ASP A 12 11.74 21.72 -0.70
CA ASP A 12 12.32 21.17 -1.93
C ASP A 12 12.20 19.65 -2.04
N THR A 13 11.80 18.99 -0.95
CA THR A 13 11.68 17.54 -0.88
C THR A 13 10.41 17.17 -0.12
N VAL A 14 9.61 16.29 -0.71
CA VAL A 14 8.41 15.74 -0.07
C VAL A 14 8.61 14.24 0.11
N VAL A 15 8.47 13.79 1.34
CA VAL A 15 8.53 12.38 1.71
C VAL A 15 7.13 11.89 1.96
N LEU A 16 6.73 10.85 1.24
CA LEU A 16 5.40 10.26 1.32
C LEU A 16 5.52 8.85 1.90
N ASP A 17 4.77 8.56 2.94
CA ASP A 17 4.55 7.17 3.32
C ASP A 17 3.71 6.49 2.23
N LYS A 18 4.01 5.24 1.89
CA LYS A 18 3.22 4.52 0.88
C LYS A 18 1.83 4.19 1.40
N THR A 19 1.78 3.43 2.50
CA THR A 19 0.54 2.85 3.03
C THR A 19 -0.35 3.91 3.65
N GLY A 20 -1.56 4.05 3.14
CA GLY A 20 -2.55 5.00 3.62
C GLY A 20 -2.35 6.44 3.13
N THR A 21 -1.23 6.73 2.47
CA THR A 21 -0.92 8.05 1.90
C THR A 21 -0.95 8.03 0.38
N ILE A 22 -0.06 7.27 -0.25
CA ILE A 22 -0.08 7.02 -1.70
C ILE A 22 -1.18 6.02 -2.04
N THR A 23 -1.34 5.01 -1.18
CA THR A 23 -2.34 3.97 -1.32
C THR A 23 -3.52 4.20 -0.38
N GLN A 24 -4.60 3.43 -0.60
CA GLN A 24 -5.80 3.54 0.22
C GLN A 24 -5.61 2.99 1.65
N GLY A 25 -4.57 2.19 1.88
CA GLY A 25 -4.28 1.59 3.18
C GLY A 25 -5.09 0.33 3.48
N THR A 26 -5.95 -0.09 2.56
CA THR A 26 -6.78 -1.29 2.69
C THR A 26 -6.51 -2.21 1.51
N PRO A 27 -6.01 -3.44 1.74
CA PRO A 27 -5.83 -4.40 0.66
C PRO A 27 -7.13 -4.76 -0.02
N ALA A 28 -7.08 -4.95 -1.34
CA ALA A 28 -8.21 -5.37 -2.15
C ALA A 28 -7.76 -6.41 -3.18
N VAL A 29 -8.68 -7.26 -3.62
CA VAL A 29 -8.43 -8.18 -4.72
C VAL A 29 -8.30 -7.39 -6.02
N THR A 30 -7.20 -7.56 -6.72
CA THR A 30 -6.91 -6.84 -7.97
C THR A 30 -6.98 -7.72 -9.20
N ASP A 31 -6.65 -9.00 -9.08
CA ASP A 31 -6.59 -9.94 -10.19
C ASP A 31 -7.05 -11.33 -9.74
N ILE A 32 -7.75 -12.00 -10.64
CA ILE A 32 -8.13 -13.41 -10.46
C ILE A 32 -7.76 -14.15 -11.73
N LEU A 33 -6.88 -15.16 -11.60
CA LEU A 33 -6.48 -16.02 -12.70
C LEU A 33 -7.03 -17.42 -12.46
N LEU A 34 -7.66 -18.00 -13.47
CA LEU A 34 -8.35 -19.27 -13.37
C LEU A 34 -7.62 -20.37 -14.12
N SER A 35 -7.67 -21.61 -13.58
CA SER A 35 -7.15 -22.79 -14.26
C SER A 35 -7.98 -23.24 -15.47
N GLY A 36 -9.24 -22.78 -15.54
CA GLY A 36 -10.21 -23.20 -16.56
C GLY A 36 -11.17 -24.29 -16.08
N GLU A 37 -10.92 -24.92 -14.94
CA GLU A 37 -11.77 -25.96 -14.34
C GLU A 37 -12.74 -25.43 -13.30
N ILE A 38 -12.63 -24.16 -12.95
CA ILE A 38 -13.46 -23.52 -11.93
C ILE A 38 -13.85 -22.11 -12.41
N SER A 39 -15.03 -21.67 -12.03
CA SER A 39 -15.46 -20.29 -12.30
C SER A 39 -14.84 -19.32 -11.31
N ARG A 40 -14.87 -18.03 -11.65
CA ARG A 40 -14.42 -16.95 -10.77
C ARG A 40 -15.17 -16.96 -9.45
N GLU A 41 -16.49 -17.09 -9.51
CA GLU A 41 -17.37 -17.08 -8.34
C GLU A 41 -17.13 -18.29 -7.45
N GLU A 42 -16.92 -19.47 -8.03
CA GLU A 42 -16.60 -20.70 -7.28
C GLU A 42 -15.23 -20.62 -6.62
N LEU A 43 -14.23 -20.07 -7.30
CA LEU A 43 -12.90 -19.86 -6.70
C LEU A 43 -12.98 -18.91 -5.52
N LEU A 44 -13.71 -17.80 -5.65
CA LEU A 44 -13.92 -16.86 -4.55
C LEU A 44 -14.66 -17.51 -3.38
N GLN A 45 -15.65 -18.35 -3.67
CA GLN A 45 -16.41 -19.07 -2.65
C GLN A 45 -15.49 -20.00 -1.84
N VAL A 46 -14.68 -20.80 -2.50
CA VAL A 46 -13.75 -21.74 -1.86
C VAL A 46 -12.70 -20.95 -1.08
N ALA A 47 -12.12 -19.95 -1.70
CA ALA A 47 -11.08 -19.11 -1.09
C ALA A 47 -11.59 -18.41 0.17
N ALA A 48 -12.74 -17.76 0.09
CA ALA A 48 -13.31 -17.04 1.22
C ALA A 48 -13.75 -17.97 2.34
N SER A 49 -14.27 -19.16 2.01
CA SER A 49 -14.63 -20.15 3.01
C SER A 49 -13.45 -20.56 3.89
N LEU A 50 -12.28 -20.69 3.29
CA LEU A 50 -11.05 -20.98 3.99
C LEU A 50 -10.47 -19.75 4.70
N GLU A 51 -10.42 -18.62 4.02
CA GLU A 51 -9.82 -17.38 4.51
C GLU A 51 -10.60 -16.74 5.67
N ARG A 52 -11.90 -17.00 5.81
CA ARG A 52 -12.68 -16.55 6.97
C ARG A 52 -12.13 -17.05 8.30
N LEU A 53 -11.42 -18.14 8.28
CA LEU A 53 -10.81 -18.76 9.47
C LEU A 53 -9.39 -18.25 9.73
N SER A 54 -8.84 -17.47 8.81
CA SER A 54 -7.49 -16.91 8.89
C SER A 54 -7.50 -15.53 9.56
N GLU A 55 -6.44 -15.25 10.32
CA GLU A 55 -6.19 -13.93 10.90
C GLU A 55 -5.29 -13.06 10.03
N HIS A 56 -4.88 -13.55 8.85
CA HIS A 56 -3.98 -12.83 7.96
C HIS A 56 -4.67 -11.58 7.39
N PRO A 57 -3.96 -10.42 7.32
CA PRO A 57 -4.57 -9.17 6.83
C PRO A 57 -5.14 -9.23 5.42
N LEU A 58 -4.59 -10.09 4.55
CA LEU A 58 -5.09 -10.26 3.18
C LEU A 58 -6.39 -11.06 3.09
N ALA A 59 -6.73 -11.81 4.13
CA ALA A 59 -7.94 -12.63 4.17
C ALA A 59 -9.20 -11.78 4.01
N ASP A 60 -9.26 -10.63 4.67
CA ASP A 60 -10.41 -9.74 4.62
C ASP A 60 -10.70 -9.24 3.20
N ALA A 61 -9.66 -9.00 2.40
CA ALA A 61 -9.80 -8.58 1.01
C ALA A 61 -10.51 -9.65 0.16
N ILE A 62 -10.15 -10.91 0.37
CA ILE A 62 -10.74 -12.05 -0.34
C ILE A 62 -12.19 -12.25 0.09
N VAL A 63 -12.45 -12.19 1.39
CA VAL A 63 -13.82 -12.32 1.93
C VAL A 63 -14.70 -11.20 1.41
N ALA A 64 -14.23 -9.96 1.38
CA ALA A 64 -14.97 -8.82 0.86
C ALA A 64 -15.34 -8.98 -0.62
N GLU A 65 -14.39 -9.46 -1.43
CA GLU A 65 -14.65 -9.70 -2.87
C GLU A 65 -15.62 -10.85 -3.07
N ALA A 66 -15.52 -11.91 -2.29
CA ALA A 66 -16.43 -13.05 -2.36
C ALA A 66 -17.87 -12.69 -1.97
N GLU A 67 -18.05 -11.80 -1.01
CA GLU A 67 -19.39 -11.36 -0.57
C GLU A 67 -20.19 -10.72 -1.72
N LYS A 68 -19.51 -10.09 -2.66
CA LYS A 68 -20.17 -9.50 -3.85
C LYS A 68 -20.81 -10.54 -4.75
N THR A 69 -20.38 -11.80 -4.69
CA THR A 69 -20.96 -12.88 -5.51
C THR A 69 -22.31 -13.36 -4.99
N GLY A 70 -22.57 -13.19 -3.71
CA GLY A 70 -23.76 -13.72 -3.04
C GLY A 70 -23.70 -15.23 -2.78
N TYR A 71 -22.60 -15.91 -3.09
CA TYR A 71 -22.46 -17.34 -2.85
C TYR A 71 -22.27 -17.60 -1.35
N PRO A 72 -22.93 -18.62 -0.80
CA PRO A 72 -22.80 -18.93 0.63
C PRO A 72 -21.43 -19.50 0.96
N ALA A 73 -21.01 -19.32 2.21
CA ALA A 73 -19.79 -19.93 2.71
C ALA A 73 -19.94 -21.46 2.77
N LEU A 74 -18.88 -22.15 2.38
CA LEU A 74 -18.81 -23.62 2.48
C LEU A 74 -18.27 -24.04 3.86
N SER A 75 -18.65 -25.21 4.30
CA SER A 75 -18.17 -25.77 5.55
C SER A 75 -16.72 -26.23 5.40
N VAL A 76 -15.87 -25.86 6.35
CA VAL A 76 -14.45 -26.21 6.37
C VAL A 76 -14.15 -27.05 7.61
N SER A 77 -13.47 -28.17 7.42
CA SER A 77 -12.94 -28.97 8.51
C SER A 77 -11.41 -29.03 8.45
N ASN A 78 -10.78 -29.41 9.57
CA ASN A 78 -9.32 -29.55 9.68
C ASN A 78 -8.54 -28.31 9.21
N PHE A 79 -9.02 -27.13 9.57
CA PHE A 79 -8.31 -25.88 9.27
C PHE A 79 -6.95 -25.87 9.98
N ARG A 80 -5.89 -25.51 9.23
CA ARG A 80 -4.53 -25.41 9.75
C ARG A 80 -3.84 -24.20 9.17
N GLN A 81 -3.09 -23.49 10.01
CA GLN A 81 -2.13 -22.49 9.55
C GLN A 81 -0.77 -23.15 9.34
N ILE A 82 -0.12 -22.79 8.24
CA ILE A 82 1.23 -23.27 7.91
C ILE A 82 2.13 -22.03 7.91
N PRO A 83 2.89 -21.80 8.99
CA PRO A 83 3.64 -20.55 9.17
C PRO A 83 4.53 -20.22 7.98
N GLY A 84 4.44 -18.98 7.49
CA GLY A 84 5.23 -18.46 6.37
C GLY A 84 4.84 -19.00 5.00
N GLN A 85 3.83 -19.87 4.91
CA GLN A 85 3.42 -20.49 3.63
C GLN A 85 1.95 -20.28 3.29
N GLY A 86 1.04 -20.40 4.25
CA GLY A 86 -0.38 -20.25 4.00
C GLY A 86 -1.27 -21.03 4.95
N ILE A 87 -2.40 -21.48 4.43
CA ILE A 87 -3.43 -22.20 5.18
C ILE A 87 -3.93 -23.41 4.41
N SER A 88 -4.51 -24.38 5.14
CA SER A 88 -5.15 -25.54 4.55
C SER A 88 -6.44 -25.89 5.26
N GLY A 89 -7.32 -26.60 4.59
CA GLY A 89 -8.56 -27.11 5.16
C GLY A 89 -9.20 -28.13 4.23
N ILE A 90 -10.26 -28.76 4.70
CA ILE A 90 -11.02 -29.74 3.91
C ILE A 90 -12.40 -29.14 3.61
N ILE A 91 -12.72 -29.09 2.33
CA ILE A 91 -14.04 -28.68 1.84
C ILE A 91 -14.57 -29.78 0.93
N GLY A 92 -15.77 -30.29 1.24
CA GLY A 92 -16.38 -31.35 0.44
C GLY A 92 -15.54 -32.62 0.36
N GLY A 93 -14.81 -32.93 1.40
CA GLY A 93 -13.95 -34.11 1.48
C GLY A 93 -12.60 -33.99 0.78
N GLU A 94 -12.30 -32.84 0.17
CA GLU A 94 -11.04 -32.61 -0.53
C GLU A 94 -10.19 -31.56 0.19
N GLN A 95 -8.87 -31.76 0.18
CA GLN A 95 -7.93 -30.81 0.75
C GLN A 95 -7.83 -29.57 -0.14
N ILE A 96 -7.98 -28.40 0.49
CA ILE A 96 -7.76 -27.09 -0.14
C ILE A 96 -6.52 -26.48 0.49
N LEU A 97 -5.62 -25.98 -0.36
CA LEU A 97 -4.45 -25.20 0.02
C LEU A 97 -4.62 -23.78 -0.46
N ALA A 98 -4.24 -22.83 0.37
CA ALA A 98 -4.22 -21.41 0.00
C ALA A 98 -2.92 -20.80 0.52
N GLY A 99 -2.07 -20.30 -0.36
CA GLY A 99 -0.81 -19.72 0.09
C GLY A 99 0.14 -19.36 -1.04
N ASN A 100 1.40 -19.23 -0.66
CA ASN A 100 2.47 -18.84 -1.58
C ASN A 100 3.00 -20.02 -2.40
N ARG A 101 3.96 -19.73 -3.27
CA ARG A 101 4.62 -20.73 -4.10
C ARG A 101 5.25 -21.85 -3.27
N ARG A 102 5.85 -21.51 -2.12
CA ARG A 102 6.52 -22.48 -1.25
C ARG A 102 5.53 -23.54 -0.72
N LEU A 103 4.31 -23.12 -0.41
CA LEU A 103 3.26 -24.06 -0.01
C LEU A 103 2.92 -25.04 -1.12
N MET A 104 2.77 -24.53 -2.33
CA MET A 104 2.47 -25.38 -3.51
C MET A 104 3.59 -26.37 -3.77
N GLU A 105 4.84 -25.93 -3.73
CA GLU A 105 6.01 -26.78 -3.91
C GLU A 105 6.11 -27.85 -2.81
N ALA A 106 5.84 -27.48 -1.55
CA ALA A 106 5.90 -28.41 -0.43
C ALA A 106 4.88 -29.55 -0.56
N TYR A 107 3.76 -29.32 -1.20
CA TYR A 107 2.71 -30.32 -1.42
C TYR A 107 2.77 -30.94 -2.82
N GLY A 108 3.80 -30.64 -3.60
CA GLY A 108 3.99 -31.22 -4.93
C GLY A 108 2.94 -30.79 -5.96
N ILE A 109 2.35 -29.61 -5.78
CA ILE A 109 1.36 -29.08 -6.73
C ILE A 109 2.07 -28.55 -7.97
N PRO A 110 1.77 -29.06 -9.18
CA PRO A 110 2.37 -28.54 -10.41
C PRO A 110 1.93 -27.09 -10.65
N GLY A 111 2.89 -26.20 -10.90
CA GLY A 111 2.60 -24.77 -11.06
C GLY A 111 2.21 -24.36 -12.47
N GLY A 112 3.00 -24.77 -13.44
CA GLY A 112 2.76 -24.45 -14.86
C GLY A 112 2.68 -22.95 -15.16
N VAL A 113 1.87 -22.62 -16.16
CA VAL A 113 1.67 -21.25 -16.63
C VAL A 113 1.04 -20.37 -15.54
N LEU A 114 0.12 -20.93 -14.79
CA LEU A 114 -0.62 -20.18 -13.75
C LEU A 114 0.32 -19.71 -12.64
N MET A 115 1.28 -20.53 -12.23
CA MET A 115 2.30 -20.16 -11.25
C MET A 115 3.17 -19.02 -11.79
N ALA A 116 3.59 -19.11 -13.04
CA ALA A 116 4.41 -18.08 -13.70
C ALA A 116 3.64 -16.75 -13.78
N GLN A 117 2.36 -16.78 -14.12
CA GLN A 117 1.52 -15.59 -14.18
C GLN A 117 1.34 -14.96 -12.78
N GLY A 118 1.19 -15.77 -11.75
CA GLY A 118 1.13 -15.29 -10.37
C GLY A 118 2.43 -14.59 -9.96
N GLU A 119 3.57 -15.16 -10.32
CA GLU A 119 4.88 -14.55 -10.04
C GLU A 119 5.07 -13.22 -10.79
N GLU A 120 4.52 -13.07 -11.98
CA GLU A 120 4.50 -11.78 -12.68
C GLU A 120 3.71 -10.72 -11.91
N LEU A 121 2.57 -11.10 -11.33
CA LEU A 121 1.79 -10.17 -10.49
C LEU A 121 2.59 -9.73 -9.26
N ALA A 122 3.38 -10.63 -8.68
CA ALA A 122 4.29 -10.28 -7.59
C ALA A 122 5.34 -9.25 -8.03
N SER A 123 5.81 -9.34 -9.26
CA SER A 123 6.73 -8.36 -9.83
C SER A 123 6.10 -6.98 -9.98
N ASP A 124 4.78 -6.91 -10.13
CA ASP A 124 4.02 -5.66 -10.23
C ASP A 124 3.65 -5.08 -8.85
N GLY A 125 4.20 -5.63 -7.78
CA GLY A 125 3.94 -5.16 -6.42
C GLY A 125 2.69 -5.72 -5.76
N LYS A 126 2.10 -6.77 -6.34
CA LYS A 126 0.93 -7.46 -5.80
C LYS A 126 1.33 -8.71 -5.03
N THR A 127 0.44 -9.19 -4.18
CA THR A 127 0.65 -10.44 -3.46
C THR A 127 -0.24 -11.53 -4.07
N PRO A 128 0.34 -12.49 -4.82
CA PRO A 128 -0.41 -13.60 -5.36
C PRO A 128 -0.63 -14.67 -4.28
N LEU A 129 -1.86 -15.14 -4.16
CA LEU A 129 -2.22 -16.29 -3.36
C LEU A 129 -2.66 -17.40 -4.30
N PHE A 130 -2.02 -18.55 -4.17
CA PHE A 130 -2.29 -19.72 -5.00
C PHE A 130 -3.28 -20.63 -4.27
N PHE A 131 -4.27 -21.12 -4.99
CA PHE A 131 -5.30 -22.01 -4.46
C PHE A 131 -5.25 -23.35 -5.17
N ALA A 132 -5.19 -24.42 -4.41
CA ALA A 132 -5.14 -25.77 -4.93
C ALA A 132 -6.20 -26.65 -4.28
N LYS A 133 -6.73 -27.58 -5.05
CA LYS A 133 -7.67 -28.62 -4.61
C LYS A 133 -7.10 -29.97 -4.94
N GLY A 134 -6.84 -30.80 -3.94
CA GLY A 134 -6.11 -32.02 -4.14
C GLY A 134 -4.70 -31.75 -4.66
N ASP A 135 -4.40 -32.27 -5.85
CA ASP A 135 -3.10 -32.11 -6.51
C ASP A 135 -3.10 -31.08 -7.65
N LYS A 136 -4.19 -30.30 -7.80
CA LYS A 136 -4.38 -29.36 -8.91
C LYS A 136 -4.50 -27.94 -8.44
N LEU A 137 -3.84 -27.03 -9.14
CA LEU A 137 -3.98 -25.61 -8.96
C LEU A 137 -5.33 -25.16 -9.53
N LEU A 138 -6.14 -24.48 -8.70
CA LEU A 138 -7.44 -23.94 -9.09
C LEU A 138 -7.31 -22.56 -9.73
N GLY A 139 -6.46 -21.74 -9.16
CA GLY A 139 -6.29 -20.38 -9.61
C GLY A 139 -5.39 -19.57 -8.70
N VAL A 140 -5.28 -18.30 -9.04
CA VAL A 140 -4.51 -17.29 -8.31
C VAL A 140 -5.43 -16.12 -8.01
N ILE A 141 -5.41 -15.66 -6.77
CA ILE A 141 -6.05 -14.39 -6.38
C ILE A 141 -4.95 -13.46 -5.92
N ALA A 142 -4.77 -12.35 -6.63
CA ALA A 142 -3.79 -11.33 -6.25
C ALA A 142 -4.48 -10.25 -5.42
N VAL A 143 -3.81 -9.86 -4.35
CA VAL A 143 -4.25 -8.83 -3.42
C VAL A 143 -3.19 -7.76 -3.34
N ALA A 144 -3.58 -6.50 -3.36
CA ALA A 144 -2.68 -5.38 -3.19
C ALA A 144 -3.38 -4.23 -2.50
N ASP A 145 -2.58 -3.40 -1.85
CA ASP A 145 -3.02 -2.10 -1.37
C ASP A 145 -3.03 -1.16 -2.56
N VAL A 146 -4.22 -0.71 -2.94
CA VAL A 146 -4.45 -0.01 -4.21
C VAL A 146 -3.96 1.44 -4.11
N VAL A 147 -3.20 1.87 -5.11
CA VAL A 147 -2.81 3.28 -5.26
C VAL A 147 -4.06 4.14 -5.43
N LYS A 148 -4.14 5.25 -4.70
CA LYS A 148 -5.26 6.20 -4.84
C LYS A 148 -5.28 6.78 -6.25
N PRO A 149 -6.47 6.98 -6.86
CA PRO A 149 -6.56 7.42 -8.25
C PRO A 149 -5.83 8.74 -8.56
N THR A 150 -5.73 9.63 -7.59
CA THR A 150 -5.12 10.97 -7.76
C THR A 150 -3.64 11.02 -7.37
N SER A 151 -3.06 9.95 -6.86
CA SER A 151 -1.70 9.98 -6.32
C SER A 151 -0.64 10.28 -7.37
N ALA A 152 -0.68 9.61 -8.52
CA ALA A 152 0.30 9.84 -9.58
C ALA A 152 0.25 11.28 -10.11
N GLN A 153 -0.94 11.85 -10.26
CA GLN A 153 -1.12 13.22 -10.71
C GLN A 153 -0.59 14.22 -9.68
N ALA A 154 -0.86 14.02 -8.41
CA ALA A 154 -0.36 14.88 -7.34
C ALA A 154 1.18 14.85 -7.27
N ILE A 155 1.78 13.68 -7.41
CA ILE A 155 3.23 13.53 -7.45
C ILE A 155 3.82 14.26 -8.67
N ALA A 156 3.18 14.16 -9.83
CA ALA A 156 3.59 14.90 -11.02
C ALA A 156 3.52 16.41 -10.81
N GLN A 157 2.49 16.91 -10.14
CA GLN A 157 2.37 18.32 -9.80
C GLN A 157 3.50 18.80 -8.90
N LEU A 158 3.86 18.01 -7.88
CA LEU A 158 5.00 18.31 -7.01
C LEU A 158 6.31 18.33 -7.80
N SER A 159 6.51 17.36 -8.68
CA SER A 159 7.69 17.29 -9.54
C SER A 159 7.79 18.52 -10.46
N ASN A 160 6.67 18.98 -11.00
CA ASN A 160 6.61 20.15 -11.87
C ASN A 160 6.94 21.46 -11.13
N MET A 161 6.80 21.47 -9.81
CA MET A 161 7.24 22.59 -8.97
C MET A 161 8.73 22.53 -8.61
N GLY A 162 9.47 21.56 -9.13
CA GLY A 162 10.88 21.35 -8.82
C GLY A 162 11.12 20.61 -7.50
N ILE A 163 10.10 19.97 -6.96
CA ILE A 163 10.18 19.23 -5.69
C ILE A 163 10.59 17.80 -5.97
N GLU A 164 11.57 17.30 -5.24
CA GLU A 164 11.91 15.88 -5.22
C GLU A 164 10.92 15.12 -4.36
N VAL A 165 10.34 14.05 -4.89
CA VAL A 165 9.36 13.23 -4.17
C VAL A 165 9.98 11.87 -3.86
N VAL A 166 9.96 11.49 -2.57
CA VAL A 166 10.55 10.27 -2.03
C VAL A 166 9.44 9.44 -1.38
N MET A 167 9.34 8.17 -1.73
CA MET A 167 8.40 7.24 -1.10
C MET A 167 9.12 6.40 -0.04
N LEU A 168 8.50 6.23 1.12
CA LEU A 168 8.94 5.29 2.15
C LEU A 168 8.00 4.09 2.18
N THR A 169 8.54 2.89 2.28
CA THR A 169 7.75 1.66 2.36
C THR A 169 8.48 0.56 3.11
N GLY A 170 7.72 -0.27 3.82
CA GLY A 170 8.23 -1.50 4.41
C GLY A 170 8.36 -2.66 3.40
N ASP A 171 7.87 -2.49 2.18
CA ASP A 171 7.94 -3.51 1.14
C ASP A 171 9.38 -3.82 0.75
N ASN A 172 9.60 -5.01 0.17
CA ASN A 172 10.91 -5.35 -0.39
C ASN A 172 11.25 -4.43 -1.58
N ALA A 173 12.52 -4.40 -1.95
CA ALA A 173 13.04 -3.50 -2.98
C ALA A 173 12.33 -3.67 -4.33
N ARG A 174 12.02 -4.89 -4.72
CA ARG A 174 11.37 -5.21 -6.01
C ARG A 174 9.96 -4.65 -6.07
N THR A 175 9.16 -4.92 -5.04
CA THR A 175 7.79 -4.41 -4.91
C THR A 175 7.79 -2.88 -4.83
N ALA A 176 8.69 -2.32 -4.04
CA ALA A 176 8.83 -0.88 -3.88
C ALA A 176 9.14 -0.19 -5.21
N GLU A 177 10.05 -0.75 -6.01
CA GLU A 177 10.41 -0.19 -7.32
C GLU A 177 9.24 -0.26 -8.31
N ALA A 178 8.46 -1.33 -8.28
CA ALA A 178 7.26 -1.43 -9.13
C ALA A 178 6.25 -0.31 -8.81
N ILE A 179 5.99 -0.06 -7.53
CA ILE A 179 5.11 1.03 -7.10
C ILE A 179 5.71 2.39 -7.45
N ARG A 180 7.01 2.57 -7.22
CA ARG A 180 7.72 3.81 -7.57
C ARG A 180 7.48 4.19 -9.04
N ARG A 181 7.64 3.24 -9.95
CA ARG A 181 7.40 3.47 -11.38
C ARG A 181 5.94 3.82 -11.66
N GLN A 182 5.01 3.14 -11.01
CA GLN A 182 3.58 3.38 -11.18
C GLN A 182 3.17 4.79 -10.78
N VAL A 183 3.70 5.29 -9.66
CA VAL A 183 3.29 6.60 -9.12
C VAL A 183 4.21 7.75 -9.52
N GLY A 184 5.42 7.46 -9.99
CA GLY A 184 6.34 8.45 -10.54
C GLY A 184 7.17 9.22 -9.52
N THR A 185 7.41 8.66 -8.33
CA THR A 185 8.34 9.26 -7.36
C THR A 185 9.77 9.18 -7.89
N HIS A 186 10.61 10.12 -7.46
CA HIS A 186 12.01 10.17 -7.87
C HIS A 186 12.84 9.07 -7.22
N ARG A 187 12.54 8.79 -5.94
CA ARG A 187 13.23 7.76 -5.16
C ARG A 187 12.25 6.97 -4.32
N VAL A 188 12.67 5.79 -3.91
CA VAL A 188 11.99 4.99 -2.90
C VAL A 188 13.02 4.46 -1.89
N VAL A 189 12.64 4.49 -0.62
CA VAL A 189 13.37 3.83 0.45
C VAL A 189 12.53 2.61 0.86
N ALA A 190 13.01 1.43 0.49
CA ALA A 190 12.37 0.15 0.75
C ALA A 190 12.82 -0.46 2.07
N GLU A 191 12.09 -1.47 2.52
CA GLU A 191 12.46 -2.28 3.70
C GLU A 191 12.66 -1.46 4.97
N ILE A 192 11.98 -0.32 5.07
CA ILE A 192 12.09 0.55 6.22
C ILE A 192 11.12 0.12 7.31
N PHE A 193 11.63 0.02 8.54
CA PHE A 193 10.79 -0.25 9.70
C PHE A 193 10.10 1.05 10.17
N PRO A 194 8.92 0.95 10.81
CA PRO A 194 8.21 2.14 11.28
C PRO A 194 9.04 3.07 12.16
N GLN A 195 9.88 2.51 13.02
CA GLN A 195 10.74 3.28 13.93
C GLN A 195 11.91 3.98 13.22
N ASP A 196 12.21 3.62 11.98
CA ASP A 196 13.35 4.17 11.25
C ASP A 196 12.96 5.30 10.29
N LYS A 197 11.69 5.60 10.15
CA LYS A 197 11.21 6.67 9.25
C LYS A 197 11.76 8.04 9.65
N GLU A 198 11.83 8.32 10.94
CA GLU A 198 12.41 9.56 11.45
C GLU A 198 13.86 9.74 11.01
N GLN A 199 14.65 8.68 11.04
CA GLN A 199 16.07 8.72 10.64
C GLN A 199 16.22 9.08 9.17
N GLU A 200 15.33 8.62 8.31
CA GLU A 200 15.34 9.00 6.89
C GLU A 200 15.06 10.49 6.69
N ILE A 201 14.15 11.05 7.47
CA ILE A 201 13.91 12.51 7.43
C ILE A 201 15.17 13.25 7.84
N ARG A 202 15.82 12.86 8.94
CA ARG A 202 17.07 13.49 9.41
C ARG A 202 18.19 13.36 8.39
N ARG A 203 18.29 12.21 7.73
CA ARG A 203 19.32 11.98 6.70
C ARG A 203 19.16 12.98 5.54
N LEU A 204 17.92 13.19 5.07
CA LEU A 204 17.64 14.15 4.01
C LEU A 204 17.94 15.60 4.46
N GLN A 205 17.56 15.95 5.69
CA GLN A 205 17.85 17.27 6.25
C GLN A 205 19.34 17.51 6.37
N ASN A 206 20.12 16.49 6.75
CA ASN A 206 21.58 16.56 6.84
C ASN A 206 22.26 16.74 5.47
N GLU A 207 21.58 16.34 4.39
CA GLU A 207 22.01 16.64 3.03
C GLU A 207 21.68 18.08 2.58
N GLY A 208 21.11 18.88 3.46
CA GLY A 208 20.74 20.27 3.18
C GLY A 208 19.34 20.46 2.61
N LYS A 209 18.51 19.42 2.62
CA LYS A 209 17.15 19.48 2.05
C LYS A 209 16.16 20.04 3.06
N LYS A 210 15.15 20.74 2.54
CA LYS A 210 13.98 21.19 3.28
C LYS A 210 12.84 20.23 3.02
N VAL A 211 12.44 19.49 4.05
CA VAL A 211 11.62 18.28 3.93
C VAL A 211 10.22 18.49 4.49
N ALA A 212 9.21 18.18 3.68
CA ALA A 212 7.86 17.94 4.16
C ALA A 212 7.65 16.43 4.28
N MET A 213 7.15 15.97 5.42
CA MET A 213 6.71 14.58 5.61
C MET A 213 5.19 14.53 5.55
N VAL A 214 4.67 13.61 4.74
CA VAL A 214 3.23 13.40 4.60
C VAL A 214 2.88 11.98 5.05
N GLY A 215 1.95 11.87 5.96
CA GLY A 215 1.48 10.60 6.48
C GLY A 215 0.08 10.69 7.07
N ASP A 216 -0.44 9.56 7.54
CA ASP A 216 -1.77 9.51 8.19
C ASP A 216 -1.72 9.88 9.69
N GLY A 217 -0.52 9.98 10.25
CA GLY A 217 -0.27 10.43 11.61
C GLY A 217 -0.32 9.35 12.68
N ILE A 218 -0.76 8.15 12.38
CA ILE A 218 -0.87 7.09 13.40
C ILE A 218 0.50 6.46 13.67
N ASN A 219 1.23 6.09 12.62
CA ASN A 219 2.52 5.42 12.72
C ASN A 219 3.69 6.35 12.39
N ASP A 220 3.41 7.58 11.98
CA ASP A 220 4.38 8.50 11.42
C ASP A 220 4.68 9.70 12.32
N ALA A 221 4.16 9.71 13.55
CA ALA A 221 4.27 10.86 14.43
C ALA A 221 5.71 11.37 14.63
N PRO A 222 6.72 10.52 14.92
CA PRO A 222 8.10 10.98 15.03
C PRO A 222 8.64 11.61 13.74
N ALA A 223 8.32 11.05 12.59
CA ALA A 223 8.75 11.59 11.30
C ALA A 223 8.08 12.93 10.98
N LEU A 224 6.77 13.06 11.30
CA LEU A 224 6.03 14.30 11.13
C LEU A 224 6.60 15.45 11.98
N VAL A 225 6.98 15.15 13.21
CA VAL A 225 7.59 16.13 14.13
C VAL A 225 8.98 16.55 13.66
N THR A 226 9.77 15.61 13.15
CA THR A 226 11.16 15.84 12.75
C THR A 226 11.29 16.61 11.44
N ALA A 227 10.35 16.44 10.52
CA ALA A 227 10.35 17.14 9.24
C ALA A 227 10.26 18.67 9.43
N ASP A 228 10.73 19.42 8.44
CA ASP A 228 10.57 20.89 8.44
C ASP A 228 9.09 21.28 8.42
N VAL A 229 8.28 20.52 7.70
CA VAL A 229 6.81 20.60 7.77
C VAL A 229 6.24 19.19 7.81
N GLY A 230 5.51 18.87 8.86
CA GLY A 230 4.74 17.64 8.96
C GLY A 230 3.30 17.87 8.51
N MET A 231 2.84 17.09 7.53
CA MET A 231 1.49 17.18 6.97
C MET A 231 0.75 15.87 7.19
N ALA A 232 -0.35 15.90 7.92
CA ALA A 232 -1.23 14.76 8.11
C ALA A 232 -2.42 14.84 7.16
N ILE A 233 -2.71 13.75 6.45
CA ILE A 233 -3.86 13.67 5.54
C ILE A 233 -4.85 12.63 6.04
N GLY A 234 -6.15 12.85 5.79
CA GLY A 234 -7.21 11.94 6.21
C GLY A 234 -7.24 11.73 7.72
N ALA A 235 -6.81 12.72 8.48
CA ALA A 235 -6.58 12.59 9.90
C ALA A 235 -7.89 12.49 10.68
N GLY A 236 -8.03 11.41 11.43
CA GLY A 236 -9.12 11.21 12.36
C GLY A 236 -8.67 11.02 13.81
N THR A 237 -7.38 11.19 14.12
CA THR A 237 -6.84 10.94 15.47
C THR A 237 -6.21 12.20 16.08
N ASP A 238 -6.34 12.33 17.39
CA ASP A 238 -5.74 13.44 18.16
C ASP A 238 -4.20 13.43 18.05
N ILE A 239 -3.58 12.24 17.94
CA ILE A 239 -2.13 12.08 17.82
C ILE A 239 -1.62 12.71 16.52
N ALA A 240 -2.35 12.51 15.43
CA ALA A 240 -2.01 13.11 14.14
C ALA A 240 -2.09 14.64 14.20
N MET A 241 -3.13 15.16 14.85
CA MET A 241 -3.34 16.59 15.00
C MET A 241 -2.26 17.26 15.86
N ASP A 242 -1.74 16.54 16.86
CA ASP A 242 -0.68 17.06 17.75
C ASP A 242 0.70 17.00 17.09
N SER A 243 0.94 16.04 16.21
CA SER A 243 2.25 15.80 15.61
C SER A 243 2.48 16.54 14.29
N ALA A 244 1.42 16.95 13.62
CA ALA A 244 1.49 17.60 12.32
C ALA A 244 1.41 19.13 12.45
N ASP A 245 2.19 19.81 11.60
CA ASP A 245 2.11 21.28 11.47
C ASP A 245 0.89 21.69 10.65
N VAL A 246 0.51 20.84 9.69
CA VAL A 246 -0.64 21.03 8.81
C VAL A 246 -1.48 19.76 8.83
N VAL A 247 -2.78 19.93 9.05
CA VAL A 247 -3.74 18.81 8.98
C VAL A 247 -4.68 19.07 7.83
N LEU A 248 -4.70 18.15 6.87
CA LEU A 248 -5.56 18.20 5.70
C LEU A 248 -6.69 17.17 5.88
N MET A 249 -7.92 17.63 5.86
CA MET A 249 -9.09 16.78 6.09
C MET A 249 -9.35 15.85 4.91
N ASN A 250 -8.93 16.24 3.71
CA ASN A 250 -9.01 15.39 2.52
C ASN A 250 -7.86 14.37 2.55
N SER A 251 -8.18 13.12 2.27
CA SER A 251 -7.20 12.02 2.22
C SER A 251 -6.44 11.94 0.90
N SER A 252 -6.72 12.81 -0.06
CA SER A 252 -6.05 12.85 -1.37
C SER A 252 -4.73 13.61 -1.30
N LEU A 253 -3.70 13.10 -1.98
CA LEU A 253 -2.43 13.81 -2.16
C LEU A 253 -2.59 15.10 -2.96
N ALA A 254 -3.66 15.26 -3.72
CA ALA A 254 -3.98 16.52 -4.40
C ALA A 254 -4.08 17.68 -3.42
N ALA A 255 -4.56 17.43 -2.20
CA ALA A 255 -4.62 18.45 -1.15
C ALA A 255 -3.22 18.91 -0.71
N VAL A 256 -2.26 17.99 -0.69
CA VAL A 256 -0.86 18.28 -0.36
C VAL A 256 -0.22 19.18 -1.44
N SER A 257 -0.33 18.79 -2.70
CA SER A 257 0.24 19.57 -3.82
C SER A 257 -0.40 20.95 -3.91
N SER A 258 -1.71 21.05 -3.70
CA SER A 258 -2.42 22.33 -3.69
C SER A 258 -1.98 23.23 -2.53
N ALA A 259 -1.80 22.67 -1.35
CA ALA A 259 -1.34 23.43 -0.17
C ALA A 259 0.07 24.00 -0.38
N ILE A 260 0.98 23.23 -0.92
CA ILE A 260 2.35 23.65 -1.19
C ILE A 260 2.36 24.70 -2.33
N GLU A 261 1.61 24.47 -3.39
CA GLU A 261 1.48 25.42 -4.49
C GLU A 261 0.93 26.77 -4.03
N LEU A 262 -0.13 26.77 -3.23
CA LEU A 262 -0.71 27.96 -2.65
C LEU A 262 0.29 28.70 -1.75
N SER A 263 1.03 27.98 -0.93
CA SER A 263 2.06 28.54 -0.06
C SER A 263 3.15 29.26 -0.86
N LYS A 264 3.64 28.63 -1.93
CA LYS A 264 4.64 29.23 -2.82
C LYS A 264 4.10 30.48 -3.52
N ALA A 265 2.88 30.44 -4.01
CA ALA A 265 2.24 31.57 -4.68
C ALA A 265 2.00 32.73 -3.71
N THR A 266 1.55 32.47 -2.50
CA THR A 266 1.28 33.48 -1.47
C THR A 266 2.56 34.24 -1.08
N ILE A 267 3.64 33.54 -0.84
CA ILE A 267 4.94 34.15 -0.49
C ILE A 267 5.48 34.97 -1.66
N ARG A 268 5.36 34.49 -2.90
CA ARG A 268 5.77 35.22 -4.08
C ARG A 268 5.00 36.54 -4.21
N ASN A 269 3.68 36.52 -4.05
CA ASN A 269 2.85 37.72 -4.10
C ASN A 269 3.23 38.76 -3.03
N ILE A 270 3.50 38.30 -1.81
CA ILE A 270 3.98 39.18 -0.73
C ILE A 270 5.30 39.86 -1.13
N ARG A 271 6.25 39.13 -1.67
CA ARG A 271 7.55 39.68 -2.11
C ARG A 271 7.40 40.65 -3.24
N GLU A 272 6.58 40.37 -4.24
CA GLU A 272 6.32 41.25 -5.37
C GLU A 272 5.65 42.57 -4.94
N ASN A 273 4.80 42.53 -3.96
CA ASN A 273 4.09 43.71 -3.44
C ASN A 273 4.94 44.60 -2.52
N LEU A 274 6.10 44.11 -2.03
CA LEU A 274 7.02 44.84 -1.18
C LEU A 274 8.08 45.63 -1.98
N PHE A 275 8.21 45.36 -3.23
CA PHE A 275 9.14 46.00 -4.19
C PHE A 275 8.42 46.53 -5.40
#